data_93317312a31dad8cb2559bf111c30082
#
_entry.id   93317312a31dad8cb2559bf111c30082
#
_cell.length_a   1.000
_cell.length_b   1.000
_cell.length_c   1.000
_cell.angle_alpha   90.00
_cell.angle_beta   90.00
_cell.angle_gamma   90.00
#
_symmetry.space_group_name_H-M   'P 1'
#
loop_
_entity.id
_entity.type
_entity.pdbx_description
1 polymer ?
#
loop_
_entity_poly.entity_id
_entity_poly.type
_entity_poly.pdbx_seq_one_letter_code
_entity_poly.pdbx_strand_id
1 'polypeptide(L)'
;WGAEFISDDVVRFRVWAEGQKELTLRLAATDVPMTATGDGWFQADVPGVRHGAEYQFVLQDGTAVPDPASRAQKGDVNGPSVVIDPRRYQPVNRDWAGRPWEETIIYELHIGTFTPEGTFRAAIDKLPYLAELGITQLEVMPVSQFGGSRGWGYDGVLLYAPHSAYGTPEDFHAFIDAAHGLGLSVVLDIVLNHFGPEGNYLPLLSPAFFDAQRMTPWGNGIAYEREPVRQYITDAPLYWLTEYRLDGLRFDAIDQIKDSSGTHILEEIAAKIREAIPHRHVHLTTEDSRNVIFLHPRDEQGHTPLFTGEWNDDFHNAAHVFATGETHAYYQDFAFEPEKKFARALAEGFVYQGEISLQTGESRGVECRTQPPQFFVDFIQNHDQTGNRAQGERLISLAGADKTRVLLAALLLSPHIPLLFMGEEFGETHPFLFFTDFHGELAKAVREGRAKEF
;
A
#
# COMPACT_ATOMS: atom_id res chain seq x y z
N TRP A 1 -3.51 -19.85 -2.39
CA TRP A 1 -3.87 -19.13 -3.60
C TRP A 1 -2.68 -19.01 -4.56
N GLY A 2 -2.99 -19.14 -5.86
CA GLY A 2 -2.04 -18.84 -6.92
C GLY A 2 -1.31 -20.05 -7.48
N ALA A 3 -0.30 -19.76 -8.31
CA ALA A 3 0.58 -20.73 -8.93
C ALA A 3 1.87 -20.87 -8.12
N GLU A 4 2.22 -22.09 -7.72
CA GLU A 4 3.36 -22.38 -6.86
C GLU A 4 4.13 -23.60 -7.36
N PHE A 5 5.46 -23.51 -7.40
CA PHE A 5 6.32 -24.68 -7.63
C PHE A 5 6.31 -25.58 -6.39
N ILE A 6 5.70 -26.75 -6.50
CA ILE A 6 5.70 -27.75 -5.45
C ILE A 6 6.86 -28.77 -5.58
N SER A 7 7.51 -28.76 -6.72
CA SER A 7 8.80 -29.40 -7.02
C SER A 7 9.48 -28.67 -8.18
N ASP A 8 10.67 -29.12 -8.57
CA ASP A 8 11.42 -28.51 -9.68
C ASP A 8 10.69 -28.59 -11.04
N ASP A 9 9.76 -29.50 -11.18
CA ASP A 9 9.08 -29.80 -12.45
C ASP A 9 7.55 -29.71 -12.38
N VAL A 10 6.97 -29.44 -11.21
CA VAL A 10 5.50 -29.40 -11.03
C VAL A 10 5.06 -28.07 -10.44
N VAL A 11 4.14 -27.42 -11.11
CA VAL A 11 3.46 -26.21 -10.62
C VAL A 11 2.04 -26.55 -10.19
N ARG A 12 1.69 -26.18 -8.98
CA ARG A 12 0.33 -26.23 -8.45
C ARG A 12 -0.38 -24.91 -8.72
N PHE A 13 -1.52 -24.98 -9.38
CA PHE A 13 -2.44 -23.87 -9.55
C PHE A 13 -3.63 -24.07 -8.62
N ARG A 14 -3.92 -23.11 -7.78
CA ARG A 14 -4.98 -23.20 -6.77
C ARG A 14 -5.75 -21.90 -6.66
N VAL A 15 -7.06 -21.98 -6.70
CA VAL A 15 -7.95 -20.80 -6.61
C VAL A 15 -9.24 -21.19 -5.87
N TRP A 16 -9.73 -20.27 -5.05
CA TRP A 16 -11.05 -20.37 -4.47
C TRP A 16 -12.06 -19.78 -5.46
N ALA A 17 -13.00 -20.60 -5.90
CA ALA A 17 -13.98 -20.25 -6.94
C ALA A 17 -15.33 -20.90 -6.63
N GLU A 18 -15.88 -20.60 -5.45
CA GLU A 18 -17.13 -21.20 -4.96
C GLU A 18 -18.35 -20.84 -5.83
N GLY A 19 -18.26 -19.81 -6.66
CA GLY A 19 -19.28 -19.45 -7.63
C GLY A 19 -19.27 -20.31 -8.89
N GLN A 20 -18.30 -21.22 -9.05
CA GLN A 20 -18.14 -22.07 -10.23
C GLN A 20 -18.42 -23.53 -9.89
N LYS A 21 -19.07 -24.28 -10.78
CA LYS A 21 -19.27 -25.72 -10.67
C LYS A 21 -18.10 -26.51 -11.23
N GLU A 22 -17.50 -25.95 -12.27
CA GLU A 22 -16.31 -26.47 -12.94
C GLU A 22 -15.38 -25.30 -13.30
N LEU A 23 -14.11 -25.57 -13.38
CA LEU A 23 -13.09 -24.59 -13.74
C LEU A 23 -12.01 -25.27 -14.56
N THR A 24 -11.52 -24.55 -15.58
CA THR A 24 -10.46 -25.02 -16.46
C THR A 24 -9.25 -24.09 -16.33
N LEU A 25 -8.06 -24.70 -16.20
CA LEU A 25 -6.79 -23.98 -16.32
C LEU A 25 -6.38 -23.96 -17.80
N ARG A 26 -6.19 -22.79 -18.36
CA ARG A 26 -5.64 -22.61 -19.72
C ARG A 26 -4.16 -22.25 -19.63
N LEU A 27 -3.31 -23.13 -20.16
CA LEU A 27 -1.87 -22.95 -20.27
C LEU A 27 -1.54 -22.79 -21.76
N ALA A 28 -1.29 -21.56 -22.21
CA ALA A 28 -1.15 -21.22 -23.63
C ALA A 28 -2.35 -21.73 -24.45
N ALA A 29 -2.16 -22.76 -25.26
CA ALA A 29 -3.23 -23.36 -26.08
C ALA A 29 -3.79 -24.67 -25.50
N THR A 30 -3.37 -25.07 -24.29
CA THR A 30 -3.77 -26.34 -23.66
C THR A 30 -4.69 -26.09 -22.49
N ASP A 31 -5.87 -26.67 -22.52
CA ASP A 31 -6.84 -26.61 -21.43
C ASP A 31 -6.70 -27.84 -20.53
N VAL A 32 -6.58 -27.60 -19.22
CA VAL A 32 -6.46 -28.62 -18.18
C VAL A 32 -7.64 -28.49 -17.21
N PRO A 33 -8.53 -29.47 -17.13
CA PRO A 33 -9.60 -29.45 -16.15
C PRO A 33 -9.03 -29.40 -14.72
N MET A 34 -9.55 -28.49 -13.89
CA MET A 34 -9.15 -28.40 -12.48
C MET A 34 -10.01 -29.30 -11.62
N THR A 35 -9.42 -29.86 -10.58
CA THR A 35 -10.09 -30.73 -9.63
C THR A 35 -10.67 -29.89 -8.48
N ALA A 36 -11.96 -30.07 -8.20
CA ALA A 36 -12.57 -29.53 -6.98
C ALA A 36 -12.04 -30.30 -5.75
N THR A 37 -11.46 -29.57 -4.80
CA THR A 37 -10.86 -30.15 -3.58
C THR A 37 -11.69 -29.96 -2.31
N GLY A 38 -12.91 -29.42 -2.44
CA GLY A 38 -13.82 -29.12 -1.36
C GLY A 38 -13.91 -27.63 -1.02
N ASP A 39 -15.00 -27.24 -0.40
CA ASP A 39 -15.25 -25.86 0.09
C ASP A 39 -15.05 -24.75 -0.94
N GLY A 40 -15.29 -25.06 -2.23
CA GLY A 40 -15.15 -24.10 -3.33
C GLY A 40 -13.73 -23.99 -3.89
N TRP A 41 -12.78 -24.74 -3.42
CA TRP A 41 -11.42 -24.75 -3.96
C TRP A 41 -11.28 -25.62 -5.20
N PHE A 42 -10.50 -25.11 -6.16
CA PHE A 42 -10.06 -25.83 -7.36
C PHE A 42 -8.54 -25.86 -7.42
N GLN A 43 -8.00 -26.99 -7.89
CA GLN A 43 -6.56 -27.22 -7.98
C GLN A 43 -6.20 -28.02 -9.22
N ALA A 44 -5.03 -27.72 -9.79
CA ALA A 44 -4.38 -28.54 -10.82
C ALA A 44 -2.87 -28.56 -10.55
N ASP A 45 -2.30 -29.78 -10.49
CA ASP A 45 -0.86 -29.98 -10.40
C ASP A 45 -0.35 -30.37 -11.80
N VAL A 46 0.44 -29.50 -12.40
CA VAL A 46 0.82 -29.65 -13.81
C VAL A 46 2.34 -29.80 -13.94
N PRO A 47 2.81 -30.95 -14.47
CA PRO A 47 4.24 -31.14 -14.71
C PRO A 47 4.70 -30.40 -15.95
N GLY A 48 6.00 -30.07 -16.00
CA GLY A 48 6.66 -29.46 -17.14
C GLY A 48 6.40 -27.97 -17.32
N VAL A 49 5.66 -27.32 -16.43
CA VAL A 49 5.43 -25.88 -16.46
C VAL A 49 6.70 -25.15 -16.02
N ARG A 50 7.07 -24.11 -16.74
CA ARG A 50 8.29 -23.31 -16.51
C ARG A 50 7.96 -21.90 -16.10
N HIS A 51 8.94 -21.23 -15.50
CA HIS A 51 8.91 -19.78 -15.31
C HIS A 51 8.58 -19.07 -16.63
N GLY A 52 7.72 -18.08 -16.56
CA GLY A 52 7.28 -17.31 -17.72
C GLY A 52 6.08 -17.92 -18.48
N ALA A 53 5.60 -19.10 -18.09
CA ALA A 53 4.40 -19.69 -18.70
C ALA A 53 3.18 -18.81 -18.43
N GLU A 54 2.41 -18.55 -19.46
CA GLU A 54 1.18 -17.77 -19.39
C GLU A 54 -0.01 -18.69 -19.08
N TYR A 55 -0.90 -18.24 -18.19
CA TYR A 55 -2.09 -19.02 -17.85
C TYR A 55 -3.29 -18.11 -17.50
N GLN A 56 -4.48 -18.69 -17.65
CA GLN A 56 -5.75 -18.09 -17.21
C GLN A 56 -6.65 -19.19 -16.64
N PHE A 57 -7.64 -18.78 -15.85
CA PHE A 57 -8.76 -19.64 -15.50
C PHE A 57 -9.91 -19.41 -16.47
N VAL A 58 -10.53 -20.48 -16.93
CA VAL A 58 -11.69 -20.42 -17.81
C VAL A 58 -12.91 -20.86 -17.03
N LEU A 59 -13.86 -19.94 -16.89
CA LEU A 59 -15.09 -20.13 -16.15
C LEU A 59 -16.04 -21.07 -16.89
N GLN A 60 -17.06 -21.58 -16.20
CA GLN A 60 -18.06 -22.50 -16.78
C GLN A 60 -18.82 -21.90 -17.99
N ASP A 61 -18.89 -20.59 -18.14
CA ASP A 61 -19.49 -19.88 -19.28
C ASP A 61 -18.50 -19.64 -20.42
N GLY A 62 -17.25 -20.09 -20.28
CA GLY A 62 -16.19 -19.90 -21.27
C GLY A 62 -15.37 -18.61 -21.11
N THR A 63 -15.70 -17.75 -20.17
CA THR A 63 -14.94 -16.52 -19.90
C THR A 63 -13.55 -16.85 -19.36
N ALA A 64 -12.50 -16.35 -20.00
CA ALA A 64 -11.14 -16.48 -19.50
C ALA A 64 -10.78 -15.27 -18.61
N VAL A 65 -10.27 -15.54 -17.43
CA VAL A 65 -9.93 -14.52 -16.42
C VAL A 65 -8.52 -14.74 -15.88
N PRO A 66 -7.80 -13.68 -15.43
CA PRO A 66 -6.52 -13.84 -14.74
C PRO A 66 -6.71 -14.51 -13.39
N ASP A 67 -5.62 -15.00 -12.83
CA ASP A 67 -5.56 -15.48 -11.45
C ASP A 67 -5.65 -14.27 -10.49
N PRO A 68 -6.60 -14.23 -9.56
CA PRO A 68 -6.65 -13.19 -8.53
C PRO A 68 -5.37 -13.07 -7.69
N ALA A 69 -4.63 -14.16 -7.55
CA ALA A 69 -3.34 -14.23 -6.87
C ALA A 69 -2.16 -14.29 -7.87
N SER A 70 -2.32 -13.70 -9.05
CA SER A 70 -1.27 -13.59 -10.05
C SER A 70 0.01 -12.98 -9.46
N ARG A 71 1.15 -13.57 -9.75
CA ARG A 71 2.48 -13.06 -9.34
C ARG A 71 3.07 -12.10 -10.37
N ALA A 72 2.59 -12.17 -11.60
CA ALA A 72 2.91 -11.23 -12.68
C ALA A 72 1.85 -11.32 -13.78
N GLN A 73 1.65 -10.23 -14.52
CA GLN A 73 0.72 -10.15 -15.62
C GLN A 73 1.45 -10.00 -16.98
N LYS A 74 0.88 -10.62 -17.98
CA LYS A 74 1.21 -10.33 -19.37
C LYS A 74 0.30 -9.20 -19.87
N GLY A 75 0.85 -7.99 -19.94
CA GLY A 75 0.04 -6.81 -20.31
C GLY A 75 -0.78 -6.30 -19.12
N ASP A 76 -2.07 -6.07 -19.34
CA ASP A 76 -2.96 -5.44 -18.38
C ASP A 76 -3.73 -6.46 -17.51
N VAL A 77 -4.59 -5.95 -16.63
CA VAL A 77 -5.42 -6.71 -15.66
C VAL A 77 -6.31 -7.78 -16.29
N ASN A 78 -6.64 -7.66 -17.56
CA ASN A 78 -7.46 -8.64 -18.29
C ASN A 78 -6.62 -9.70 -19.03
N GLY A 79 -5.30 -9.54 -19.04
CA GLY A 79 -4.38 -10.45 -19.71
C GLY A 79 -4.11 -11.72 -18.91
N PRO A 80 -3.35 -12.65 -19.49
CA PRO A 80 -2.94 -13.84 -18.76
C PRO A 80 -2.00 -13.52 -17.62
N SER A 81 -2.09 -14.32 -16.57
CA SER A 81 -1.12 -14.36 -15.47
C SER A 81 0.12 -15.12 -15.91
N VAL A 82 1.24 -14.86 -15.24
CA VAL A 82 2.53 -15.46 -15.57
C VAL A 82 3.06 -16.24 -14.38
N VAL A 83 3.50 -17.47 -14.63
CA VAL A 83 4.15 -18.31 -13.61
C VAL A 83 5.52 -17.76 -13.29
N ILE A 84 5.75 -17.45 -12.02
CA ILE A 84 7.02 -16.94 -11.51
C ILE A 84 7.69 -17.99 -10.64
N ASP A 85 8.94 -18.33 -10.96
CA ASP A 85 9.79 -19.15 -10.10
C ASP A 85 10.56 -18.21 -9.15
N PRO A 86 10.26 -18.22 -7.85
CA PRO A 86 10.90 -17.32 -6.88
C PRO A 86 12.40 -17.57 -6.71
N ARG A 87 12.90 -18.73 -7.10
CA ARG A 87 14.30 -19.11 -6.98
C ARG A 87 15.22 -18.43 -8.03
N ARG A 88 14.63 -17.86 -9.08
CA ARG A 88 15.41 -17.27 -10.18
C ARG A 88 16.16 -16.00 -9.79
N TYR A 89 15.59 -15.22 -8.90
CA TYR A 89 16.27 -14.02 -8.42
C TYR A 89 17.07 -14.32 -7.17
N GLN A 90 18.34 -13.96 -7.20
CA GLN A 90 19.25 -14.08 -6.05
C GLN A 90 19.79 -12.70 -5.70
N PRO A 91 19.46 -12.15 -4.53
CA PRO A 91 19.93 -10.83 -4.14
C PRO A 91 21.45 -10.82 -3.95
N VAL A 92 22.07 -9.71 -4.28
CA VAL A 92 23.50 -9.47 -4.04
C VAL A 92 23.74 -9.14 -2.56
N ASN A 93 22.85 -8.32 -1.98
CA ASN A 93 22.97 -7.85 -0.59
C ASN A 93 22.24 -8.79 0.39
N ARG A 94 22.70 -10.04 0.46
CA ARG A 94 22.05 -11.13 1.23
C ARG A 94 22.05 -10.90 2.74
N ASP A 95 23.06 -10.20 3.24
CA ASP A 95 23.24 -9.94 4.69
C ASP A 95 22.44 -8.73 5.19
N TRP A 96 21.70 -8.06 4.31
CA TRP A 96 20.84 -6.97 4.70
C TRP A 96 19.75 -7.43 5.67
N ALA A 97 19.70 -6.80 6.84
CA ALA A 97 18.74 -7.10 7.92
C ALA A 97 17.78 -5.96 8.25
N GLY A 98 17.75 -4.91 7.43
CA GLY A 98 16.98 -3.71 7.70
C GLY A 98 17.72 -2.73 8.61
N ARG A 99 17.01 -1.65 9.00
CA ARG A 99 17.52 -0.61 9.91
C ARG A 99 16.60 -0.48 11.13
N PRO A 100 17.13 -0.12 12.30
CA PRO A 100 16.31 0.23 13.46
C PRO A 100 15.31 1.34 13.12
N TRP A 101 14.10 1.27 13.70
CA TRP A 101 13.04 2.23 13.40
C TRP A 101 13.40 3.67 13.77
N GLU A 102 14.08 3.86 14.85
CA GLU A 102 14.53 5.18 15.37
C GLU A 102 15.52 5.91 14.44
N GLU A 103 16.12 5.22 13.47
CA GLU A 103 17.00 5.82 12.46
C GLU A 103 16.25 6.27 11.20
N THR A 104 14.94 6.11 11.16
CA THR A 104 14.14 6.24 9.94
C THR A 104 13.93 7.68 9.53
N ILE A 105 14.28 7.98 8.28
CA ILE A 105 13.92 9.19 7.53
C ILE A 105 13.31 8.70 6.22
N ILE A 106 12.01 8.92 6.05
CA ILE A 106 11.23 8.34 4.95
C ILE A 106 11.20 9.28 3.75
N TYR A 107 11.33 8.71 2.57
CA TYR A 107 11.10 9.39 1.30
C TYR A 107 9.99 8.65 0.53
N GLU A 108 8.82 9.26 0.43
CA GLU A 108 7.68 8.73 -0.32
C GLU A 108 7.85 9.02 -1.81
N LEU A 109 7.71 8.00 -2.64
CA LEU A 109 7.83 8.13 -4.09
C LEU A 109 6.80 7.29 -4.84
N HIS A 110 6.46 7.74 -6.04
CA HIS A 110 5.61 7.03 -7.01
C HIS A 110 6.47 6.59 -8.19
N ILE A 111 6.59 5.28 -8.40
CA ILE A 111 7.46 4.71 -9.44
C ILE A 111 7.14 5.28 -10.83
N GLY A 112 5.87 5.36 -11.19
CA GLY A 112 5.45 5.80 -12.52
C GLY A 112 5.77 7.26 -12.87
N THR A 113 6.05 8.10 -11.87
CA THR A 113 6.34 9.54 -12.06
C THR A 113 7.66 10.00 -11.46
N PHE A 114 8.39 9.11 -10.80
CA PHE A 114 9.67 9.43 -10.17
C PHE A 114 10.80 9.69 -11.18
N THR A 115 10.73 9.01 -12.33
CA THR A 115 11.63 9.21 -13.45
C THR A 115 10.85 9.40 -14.74
N PRO A 116 11.44 9.98 -15.80
CA PRO A 116 10.78 10.09 -17.11
C PRO A 116 10.32 8.74 -17.67
N GLU A 117 11.07 7.68 -17.44
CA GLU A 117 10.77 6.32 -17.90
C GLU A 117 9.64 5.68 -17.07
N GLY A 118 9.48 6.06 -15.79
CA GLY A 118 8.45 5.57 -14.90
C GLY A 118 8.56 4.08 -14.58
N THR A 119 9.80 3.56 -14.40
CA THR A 119 10.06 2.14 -14.17
C THR A 119 10.92 1.89 -12.94
N PHE A 120 10.87 0.66 -12.40
CA PHE A 120 11.75 0.22 -11.32
C PHE A 120 13.23 0.39 -11.67
N ARG A 121 13.62 0.02 -12.89
CA ARG A 121 15.01 0.11 -13.36
C ARG A 121 15.50 1.55 -13.41
N ALA A 122 14.71 2.46 -13.96
CA ALA A 122 15.09 3.87 -14.01
C ALA A 122 15.19 4.50 -12.61
N ALA A 123 14.32 4.08 -11.68
CA ALA A 123 14.37 4.55 -10.30
C ALA A 123 15.67 4.19 -9.58
N ILE A 124 16.33 3.10 -9.95
CA ILE A 124 17.63 2.69 -9.37
C ILE A 124 18.67 3.80 -9.49
N ASP A 125 18.71 4.52 -10.61
CA ASP A 125 19.68 5.58 -10.86
C ASP A 125 19.54 6.79 -9.91
N LYS A 126 18.37 6.93 -9.27
CA LYS A 126 18.10 7.99 -8.28
C LYS A 126 18.51 7.61 -6.85
N LEU A 127 18.71 6.34 -6.56
CA LEU A 127 18.96 5.85 -5.20
C LEU A 127 20.26 6.39 -4.57
N PRO A 128 21.39 6.51 -5.29
CA PRO A 128 22.59 7.10 -4.72
C PRO A 128 22.38 8.56 -4.24
N TYR A 129 21.64 9.34 -4.99
CA TYR A 129 21.27 10.72 -4.61
C TYR A 129 20.47 10.74 -3.30
N LEU A 130 19.48 9.86 -3.14
CA LEU A 130 18.67 9.80 -1.92
C LEU A 130 19.48 9.33 -0.71
N ALA A 131 20.38 8.37 -0.90
CA ALA A 131 21.27 7.91 0.16
C ALA A 131 22.25 9.02 0.60
N GLU A 132 22.82 9.76 -0.33
CA GLU A 132 23.71 10.90 -0.05
C GLU A 132 22.97 12.04 0.66
N LEU A 133 21.69 12.27 0.32
CA LEU A 133 20.84 13.25 0.98
C LEU A 133 20.60 12.91 2.46
N GLY A 134 20.74 11.65 2.85
CA GLY A 134 20.51 11.17 4.21
C GLY A 134 19.17 10.47 4.41
N ILE A 135 18.47 10.16 3.36
CA ILE A 135 17.28 9.28 3.40
C ILE A 135 17.73 7.89 3.86
N THR A 136 16.93 7.24 4.70
CA THR A 136 17.20 5.90 5.20
C THR A 136 16.14 4.87 4.82
N GLN A 137 14.96 5.35 4.42
CA GLN A 137 13.85 4.49 4.03
C GLN A 137 13.08 5.09 2.85
N LEU A 138 12.89 4.27 1.82
CA LEU A 138 11.97 4.57 0.74
C LEU A 138 10.57 4.05 1.11
N GLU A 139 9.54 4.84 0.86
CA GLU A 139 8.15 4.39 0.93
C GLU A 139 7.55 4.48 -0.46
N VAL A 140 7.36 3.33 -1.07
CA VAL A 140 6.90 3.21 -2.45
C VAL A 140 5.39 3.18 -2.46
N MET A 141 4.74 4.10 -3.16
CA MET A 141 3.30 4.08 -3.40
C MET A 141 2.90 2.74 -4.05
N PRO A 142 1.63 2.30 -3.90
CA PRO A 142 1.24 0.93 -4.25
C PRO A 142 1.63 0.53 -5.67
N VAL A 143 2.14 -0.69 -5.81
CA VAL A 143 2.59 -1.24 -7.10
C VAL A 143 1.75 -2.42 -7.60
N SER A 144 0.71 -2.83 -6.87
CA SER A 144 -0.15 -3.93 -7.32
C SER A 144 -0.84 -3.60 -8.63
N GLN A 145 -0.93 -4.61 -9.52
CA GLN A 145 -1.49 -4.44 -10.86
C GLN A 145 -2.90 -3.84 -10.82
N PHE A 146 -3.07 -2.73 -11.50
CA PHE A 146 -4.33 -2.01 -11.72
C PHE A 146 -4.60 -1.85 -13.22
N GLY A 147 -5.82 -1.46 -13.61
CA GLY A 147 -6.22 -1.26 -14.99
C GLY A 147 -5.51 -0.07 -15.64
N GLY A 148 -5.06 -0.25 -16.88
CA GLY A 148 -4.30 0.74 -17.63
C GLY A 148 -2.84 0.82 -17.20
N SER A 149 -2.14 1.87 -17.64
CA SER A 149 -0.71 2.05 -17.41
C SER A 149 -0.37 3.19 -16.45
N ARG A 150 -1.35 3.97 -16.03
CA ARG A 150 -1.18 5.18 -15.21
C ARG A 150 -2.18 5.24 -14.07
N GLY A 151 -1.70 5.45 -12.88
CA GLY A 151 -2.49 5.59 -11.66
C GLY A 151 -1.58 5.72 -10.45
N TRP A 152 -2.16 6.13 -9.35
CA TRP A 152 -1.43 6.20 -8.08
C TRP A 152 -1.10 4.82 -7.50
N GLY A 153 -1.88 3.80 -7.89
CA GLY A 153 -1.72 2.43 -7.37
C GLY A 153 -2.82 2.00 -6.37
N TYR A 154 -3.75 2.88 -6.02
CA TYR A 154 -4.84 2.55 -5.09
C TYR A 154 -6.05 1.88 -5.77
N ASP A 155 -5.94 1.59 -7.06
CA ASP A 155 -6.94 0.85 -7.85
C ASP A 155 -6.48 -0.59 -8.18
N GLY A 156 -5.56 -1.14 -7.38
CA GLY A 156 -5.04 -2.49 -7.54
C GLY A 156 -6.11 -3.57 -7.44
N VAL A 157 -6.01 -4.59 -8.30
CA VAL A 157 -6.93 -5.73 -8.34
C VAL A 157 -6.23 -7.09 -8.27
N LEU A 158 -4.93 -7.13 -8.56
CA LEU A 158 -4.10 -8.33 -8.46
C LEU A 158 -3.02 -8.05 -7.40
N LEU A 159 -3.34 -8.35 -6.14
CA LEU A 159 -2.59 -7.86 -4.98
C LEU A 159 -1.18 -8.47 -4.84
N TYR A 160 -0.87 -9.52 -5.61
CA TYR A 160 0.42 -10.22 -5.56
C TYR A 160 1.33 -9.90 -6.77
N ALA A 161 0.85 -9.15 -7.75
CA ALA A 161 1.58 -8.85 -8.97
C ALA A 161 2.08 -7.40 -8.99
N PRO A 162 3.40 -7.16 -9.17
CA PRO A 162 3.88 -5.82 -9.48
C PRO A 162 3.31 -5.35 -10.83
N HIS A 163 2.94 -4.08 -10.92
CA HIS A 163 2.35 -3.52 -12.12
C HIS A 163 3.31 -3.65 -13.32
N SER A 164 2.82 -4.25 -14.41
CA SER A 164 3.61 -4.57 -15.62
C SER A 164 4.20 -3.33 -16.32
N ALA A 165 3.56 -2.16 -16.19
CA ALA A 165 4.10 -0.91 -16.72
C ALA A 165 5.35 -0.40 -15.97
N TYR A 166 5.57 -0.84 -14.74
CA TYR A 166 6.76 -0.47 -13.96
C TYR A 166 7.96 -1.39 -14.20
N GLY A 167 7.73 -2.55 -14.79
CA GLY A 167 8.73 -3.57 -15.07
C GLY A 167 8.29 -4.97 -14.67
N THR A 168 9.24 -5.89 -14.68
CA THR A 168 9.05 -7.28 -14.27
C THR A 168 9.21 -7.45 -12.77
N PRO A 169 8.81 -8.61 -12.19
CA PRO A 169 9.19 -8.95 -10.82
C PRO A 169 10.68 -8.86 -10.56
N GLU A 170 11.51 -9.32 -11.49
CA GLU A 170 12.97 -9.21 -11.38
C GLU A 170 13.46 -7.76 -11.33
N ASP A 171 12.79 -6.85 -12.03
CA ASP A 171 13.10 -5.41 -11.98
C ASP A 171 12.80 -4.81 -10.62
N PHE A 172 11.70 -5.23 -9.98
CA PHE A 172 11.38 -4.80 -8.62
C PHE A 172 12.34 -5.37 -7.59
N HIS A 173 12.71 -6.65 -7.71
CA HIS A 173 13.78 -7.25 -6.91
C HIS A 173 15.09 -6.46 -7.03
N ALA A 174 15.48 -6.11 -8.26
CA ALA A 174 16.72 -5.36 -8.51
C ALA A 174 16.68 -3.96 -7.88
N PHE A 175 15.55 -3.28 -7.94
CA PHE A 175 15.36 -1.99 -7.28
C PHE A 175 15.54 -2.09 -5.76
N ILE A 176 14.91 -3.07 -5.13
CA ILE A 176 15.01 -3.29 -3.68
C ILE A 176 16.44 -3.66 -3.28
N ASP A 177 17.07 -4.58 -4.00
CA ASP A 177 18.43 -5.00 -3.73
C ASP A 177 19.45 -3.86 -3.91
N ALA A 178 19.27 -3.01 -4.93
CA ALA A 178 20.09 -1.81 -5.13
C ALA A 178 19.93 -0.82 -3.96
N ALA A 179 18.71 -0.64 -3.46
CA ALA A 179 18.47 0.18 -2.27
C ALA A 179 19.20 -0.39 -1.05
N HIS A 180 19.10 -1.69 -0.81
CA HIS A 180 19.81 -2.36 0.29
C HIS A 180 21.32 -2.17 0.20
N GLY A 181 21.90 -2.24 -1.00
CA GLY A 181 23.32 -1.99 -1.24
C GLY A 181 23.78 -0.58 -0.87
N LEU A 182 22.88 0.37 -0.79
CA LEU A 182 23.10 1.75 -0.37
C LEU A 182 22.69 2.03 1.09
N GLY A 183 22.29 1.00 1.82
CA GLY A 183 21.82 1.14 3.20
C GLY A 183 20.40 1.73 3.34
N LEU A 184 19.60 1.67 2.27
CA LEU A 184 18.22 2.13 2.26
C LEU A 184 17.27 0.98 2.52
N SER A 185 16.39 1.13 3.50
CA SER A 185 15.20 0.28 3.68
C SER A 185 14.17 0.58 2.59
N VAL A 186 13.36 -0.40 2.22
CA VAL A 186 12.25 -0.23 1.27
C VAL A 186 10.96 -0.71 1.89
N VAL A 187 9.99 0.19 2.02
CA VAL A 187 8.64 -0.06 2.52
C VAL A 187 7.65 0.10 1.36
N LEU A 188 6.69 -0.79 1.29
CA LEU A 188 5.64 -0.74 0.27
C LEU A 188 4.31 -0.31 0.91
N ASP A 189 3.66 0.64 0.28
CA ASP A 189 2.27 0.98 0.58
C ASP A 189 1.34 -0.08 -0.02
N ILE A 190 0.49 -0.68 0.80
CA ILE A 190 -0.43 -1.73 0.38
C ILE A 190 -1.88 -1.39 0.70
N VAL A 191 -2.77 -1.82 -0.19
CA VAL A 191 -4.21 -1.58 -0.11
C VAL A 191 -4.92 -2.90 0.14
N LEU A 192 -5.45 -3.09 1.34
CA LEU A 192 -6.17 -4.30 1.74
C LEU A 192 -7.65 -4.05 2.05
N ASN A 193 -8.09 -2.79 1.93
CA ASN A 193 -9.44 -2.38 2.29
C ASN A 193 -10.44 -2.42 1.12
N HIS A 194 -9.95 -2.45 -0.12
CA HIS A 194 -10.79 -2.48 -1.31
C HIS A 194 -10.01 -2.97 -2.54
N PHE A 195 -10.74 -3.23 -3.61
CA PHE A 195 -10.21 -3.50 -4.95
C PHE A 195 -10.62 -2.39 -5.90
N GLY A 196 -9.80 -2.16 -6.93
CA GLY A 196 -10.10 -1.21 -7.97
C GLY A 196 -11.31 -1.61 -8.82
N PRO A 197 -11.85 -0.67 -9.62
CA PRO A 197 -13.08 -0.87 -10.37
C PRO A 197 -12.89 -1.63 -11.68
N GLU A 198 -11.66 -1.87 -12.14
CA GLU A 198 -11.35 -2.49 -13.43
C GLU A 198 -10.45 -3.70 -13.24
N GLY A 199 -10.86 -4.84 -13.81
CA GLY A 199 -10.08 -6.07 -13.78
C GLY A 199 -10.25 -6.94 -12.53
N ASN A 200 -11.18 -6.63 -11.65
CA ASN A 200 -11.51 -7.47 -10.51
C ASN A 200 -12.50 -8.56 -10.92
N TYR A 201 -12.01 -9.79 -11.05
CA TYR A 201 -12.81 -10.96 -11.43
C TYR A 201 -13.20 -11.84 -10.23
N LEU A 202 -12.82 -11.46 -9.01
CA LEU A 202 -13.23 -12.18 -7.80
C LEU A 202 -14.76 -12.33 -7.68
N PRO A 203 -15.61 -11.33 -8.02
CA PRO A 203 -17.06 -11.52 -7.95
C PRO A 203 -17.61 -12.62 -8.86
N LEU A 204 -16.92 -12.95 -9.96
CA LEU A 204 -17.30 -14.05 -10.85
C LEU A 204 -16.80 -15.42 -10.34
N LEU A 205 -15.59 -15.45 -9.82
CA LEU A 205 -14.98 -16.65 -9.25
C LEU A 205 -15.59 -16.99 -7.88
N SER A 206 -15.63 -16.01 -7.00
CA SER A 206 -15.99 -16.14 -5.59
C SER A 206 -16.89 -14.99 -5.14
N PRO A 207 -18.19 -15.01 -5.46
CA PRO A 207 -19.11 -13.96 -4.99
C PRO A 207 -19.06 -13.75 -3.48
N ALA A 208 -18.85 -14.82 -2.71
CA ALA A 208 -18.74 -14.77 -1.26
C ALA A 208 -17.44 -14.14 -0.73
N PHE A 209 -16.53 -13.73 -1.61
CA PHE A 209 -15.37 -12.91 -1.22
C PHE A 209 -15.81 -11.54 -0.69
N PHE A 210 -16.96 -11.07 -1.13
CA PHE A 210 -17.55 -9.79 -0.76
C PHE A 210 -18.85 -9.96 0.02
N ASP A 211 -19.11 -8.99 0.91
CA ASP A 211 -20.34 -8.91 1.70
C ASP A 211 -21.21 -7.75 1.16
N ALA A 212 -22.32 -8.09 0.52
CA ALA A 212 -23.24 -7.12 -0.05
C ALA A 212 -23.96 -6.26 1.01
N GLN A 213 -23.96 -6.67 2.28
CA GLN A 213 -24.51 -5.89 3.39
C GLN A 213 -23.52 -4.86 3.95
N ARG A 214 -22.25 -4.97 3.56
CA ARG A 214 -21.17 -4.09 3.99
C ARG A 214 -20.75 -3.19 2.83
N MET A 215 -21.43 -2.05 2.71
CA MET A 215 -21.11 -1.07 1.66
C MET A 215 -19.90 -0.23 2.03
N THR A 216 -19.03 0.01 1.05
CA THR A 216 -17.87 0.91 1.14
C THR A 216 -17.92 1.92 -0.01
N PRO A 217 -17.11 2.99 0.01
CA PRO A 217 -16.99 3.92 -1.12
C PRO A 217 -16.61 3.23 -2.45
N TRP A 218 -16.00 2.05 -2.39
CA TRP A 218 -15.56 1.27 -3.57
C TRP A 218 -16.49 0.10 -3.92
N GLY A 219 -17.65 -0.02 -3.29
CA GLY A 219 -18.63 -1.08 -3.51
C GLY A 219 -18.80 -2.02 -2.31
N ASN A 220 -19.13 -3.28 -2.56
CA ASN A 220 -19.29 -4.27 -1.51
C ASN A 220 -17.99 -4.49 -0.74
N GLY A 221 -18.07 -4.52 0.58
CA GLY A 221 -16.94 -4.74 1.46
C GLY A 221 -16.38 -6.16 1.38
N ILE A 222 -15.11 -6.31 1.73
CA ILE A 222 -14.42 -7.60 1.77
C ILE A 222 -14.90 -8.39 2.98
N ALA A 223 -15.23 -9.68 2.78
CA ALA A 223 -15.70 -10.58 3.83
C ALA A 223 -14.52 -11.24 4.58
N TYR A 224 -13.80 -10.45 5.36
CA TYR A 224 -12.58 -10.87 6.09
C TYR A 224 -12.80 -12.06 7.04
N GLU A 225 -14.03 -12.31 7.46
CA GLU A 225 -14.39 -13.40 8.38
C GLU A 225 -14.37 -14.78 7.71
N ARG A 226 -14.38 -14.83 6.37
CA ARG A 226 -14.33 -16.07 5.61
C ARG A 226 -12.90 -16.57 5.47
N GLU A 227 -12.67 -17.84 5.80
CA GLU A 227 -11.32 -18.41 5.81
C GLU A 227 -10.55 -18.24 4.50
N PRO A 228 -11.09 -18.52 3.29
CA PRO A 228 -10.34 -18.30 2.05
C PRO A 228 -9.99 -16.83 1.78
N VAL A 229 -10.88 -15.92 2.15
CA VAL A 229 -10.66 -14.46 2.04
C VAL A 229 -9.59 -14.02 3.01
N ARG A 230 -9.69 -14.46 4.25
CA ARG A 230 -8.73 -14.16 5.31
C ARG A 230 -7.33 -14.65 4.94
N GLN A 231 -7.21 -15.84 4.40
CA GLN A 231 -5.97 -16.37 3.87
C GLN A 231 -5.39 -15.49 2.76
N TYR A 232 -6.21 -15.11 1.76
CA TYR A 232 -5.78 -14.25 0.66
C TYR A 232 -5.23 -12.92 1.16
N ILE A 233 -5.93 -12.26 2.09
CA ILE A 233 -5.58 -10.95 2.62
C ILE A 233 -4.37 -11.02 3.57
N THR A 234 -4.22 -12.10 4.36
CA THR A 234 -3.07 -12.26 5.27
C THR A 234 -1.81 -12.72 4.56
N ASP A 235 -1.93 -13.51 3.51
CA ASP A 235 -0.77 -14.01 2.77
C ASP A 235 -0.13 -12.92 1.88
N ALA A 236 -0.90 -11.95 1.38
CA ALA A 236 -0.38 -10.90 0.52
C ALA A 236 0.72 -10.05 1.19
N PRO A 237 0.53 -9.48 2.40
CA PRO A 237 1.59 -8.76 3.11
C PRO A 237 2.83 -9.61 3.34
N LEU A 238 2.65 -10.84 3.79
CA LEU A 238 3.76 -11.76 4.05
C LEU A 238 4.53 -12.11 2.78
N TYR A 239 3.81 -12.31 1.67
CA TYR A 239 4.41 -12.53 0.34
C TYR A 239 5.33 -11.38 -0.06
N TRP A 240 4.87 -10.13 0.01
CA TRP A 240 5.67 -8.98 -0.33
C TRP A 240 6.94 -8.86 0.53
N LEU A 241 6.83 -9.09 1.83
CA LEU A 241 7.95 -9.02 2.76
C LEU A 241 8.97 -10.16 2.59
N THR A 242 8.51 -11.36 2.26
CA THR A 242 9.40 -12.52 2.12
C THR A 242 9.96 -12.66 0.72
N GLU A 243 9.11 -12.59 -0.30
CA GLU A 243 9.53 -12.75 -1.69
C GLU A 243 10.46 -11.62 -2.15
N TYR A 244 10.07 -10.38 -1.93
CA TYR A 244 10.84 -9.21 -2.35
C TYR A 244 11.83 -8.71 -1.29
N ARG A 245 11.82 -9.28 -0.10
CA ARG A 245 12.65 -8.84 1.03
C ARG A 245 12.44 -7.37 1.41
N LEU A 246 11.22 -6.88 1.29
CA LEU A 246 10.84 -5.55 1.76
C LEU A 246 11.08 -5.41 3.27
N ASP A 247 11.38 -4.20 3.70
CA ASP A 247 11.69 -3.87 5.09
C ASP A 247 10.48 -3.38 5.88
N GLY A 248 9.33 -3.35 5.26
CA GLY A 248 8.08 -2.97 5.90
C GLY A 248 6.96 -2.72 4.93
N LEU A 249 5.81 -2.37 5.51
CA LEU A 249 4.57 -2.07 4.81
C LEU A 249 3.87 -0.89 5.47
N ARG A 250 3.28 -0.03 4.65
CA ARG A 250 2.30 0.98 5.09
C ARG A 250 0.91 0.50 4.68
N PHE A 251 0.00 0.41 5.63
CA PHE A 251 -1.35 -0.10 5.43
C PHE A 251 -2.32 1.07 5.21
N ASP A 252 -2.82 1.16 3.99
CA ASP A 252 -3.73 2.20 3.52
C ASP A 252 -5.10 2.12 4.18
N ALA A 253 -5.66 3.24 4.60
CA ALA A 253 -7.04 3.43 5.03
C ALA A 253 -7.59 2.29 5.92
N ILE A 254 -6.88 1.95 6.98
CA ILE A 254 -7.26 0.81 7.83
C ILE A 254 -8.61 0.99 8.55
N ASP A 255 -9.10 2.22 8.69
CA ASP A 255 -10.43 2.53 9.19
C ASP A 255 -11.54 1.96 8.30
N GLN A 256 -11.25 1.66 7.04
CA GLN A 256 -12.16 1.03 6.08
C GLN A 256 -12.12 -0.51 6.14
N ILE A 257 -11.20 -1.11 6.89
CA ILE A 257 -11.15 -2.56 7.11
C ILE A 257 -12.13 -2.92 8.23
N LYS A 258 -13.30 -3.42 7.83
CA LYS A 258 -14.37 -3.81 8.75
C LYS A 258 -14.34 -5.33 8.93
N ASP A 259 -13.72 -5.78 9.99
CA ASP A 259 -13.61 -7.19 10.36
C ASP A 259 -14.32 -7.43 11.70
N SER A 260 -15.31 -8.28 11.71
CA SER A 260 -16.08 -8.65 12.91
C SER A 260 -15.60 -9.94 13.58
N SER A 261 -14.45 -10.46 13.17
CA SER A 261 -13.83 -11.64 13.77
C SER A 261 -13.37 -11.38 15.20
N GLY A 262 -13.20 -12.45 15.98
CA GLY A 262 -12.70 -12.33 17.36
C GLY A 262 -11.30 -11.74 17.47
N THR A 263 -10.43 -12.02 16.50
CA THR A 263 -9.14 -11.34 16.32
C THR A 263 -9.21 -10.54 15.03
N HIS A 264 -8.95 -9.24 15.11
CA HIS A 264 -8.97 -8.37 13.95
C HIS A 264 -7.90 -8.81 12.93
N ILE A 265 -8.24 -8.79 11.64
CA ILE A 265 -7.33 -9.29 10.59
C ILE A 265 -5.97 -8.57 10.60
N LEU A 266 -5.93 -7.29 10.91
CA LEU A 266 -4.68 -6.54 11.01
C LEU A 266 -3.79 -7.03 12.17
N GLU A 267 -4.37 -7.41 13.29
CA GLU A 267 -3.62 -8.03 14.40
C GLU A 267 -3.04 -9.37 13.97
N GLU A 268 -3.84 -10.19 13.28
CA GLU A 268 -3.39 -11.48 12.74
C GLU A 268 -2.26 -11.32 11.72
N ILE A 269 -2.39 -10.38 10.79
CA ILE A 269 -1.33 -10.06 9.81
C ILE A 269 -0.03 -9.69 10.51
N ALA A 270 -0.08 -8.75 11.44
CA ALA A 270 1.10 -8.29 12.15
C ALA A 270 1.75 -9.44 12.96
N ALA A 271 0.97 -10.23 13.68
CA ALA A 271 1.47 -11.36 14.45
C ALA A 271 2.15 -12.40 13.55
N LYS A 272 1.54 -12.77 12.41
CA LYS A 272 2.14 -13.68 11.43
C LYS A 272 3.46 -13.16 10.87
N ILE A 273 3.54 -11.85 10.57
CA ILE A 273 4.77 -11.23 10.09
C ILE A 273 5.86 -11.30 11.14
N ARG A 274 5.57 -10.96 12.40
CA ARG A 274 6.54 -11.01 13.50
C ARG A 274 7.05 -12.43 13.74
N GLU A 275 6.19 -13.42 13.63
CA GLU A 275 6.57 -14.84 13.75
C GLU A 275 7.44 -15.30 12.58
N ALA A 276 7.07 -14.95 11.35
CA ALA A 276 7.74 -15.43 10.14
C ALA A 276 9.10 -14.76 9.90
N ILE A 277 9.28 -13.50 10.33
CA ILE A 277 10.48 -12.69 10.03
C ILE A 277 11.08 -12.12 11.33
N PRO A 278 11.55 -12.97 12.27
CA PRO A 278 12.06 -12.48 13.57
C PRO A 278 13.48 -11.92 13.49
N HIS A 279 14.21 -12.13 12.39
CA HIS A 279 15.64 -11.83 12.26
C HIS A 279 15.95 -10.56 11.46
N ARG A 280 14.92 -9.85 10.99
CA ARG A 280 15.07 -8.60 10.27
C ARG A 280 14.27 -7.49 10.93
N HIS A 281 14.74 -6.26 10.78
CA HIS A 281 13.93 -5.08 11.11
C HIS A 281 12.84 -4.94 10.05
N VAL A 282 11.60 -5.22 10.42
CA VAL A 282 10.41 -5.06 9.59
C VAL A 282 9.48 -4.05 10.27
N HIS A 283 9.18 -2.96 9.58
CA HIS A 283 8.37 -1.87 10.09
C HIS A 283 6.99 -1.85 9.46
N LEU A 284 5.96 -1.89 10.30
CA LEU A 284 4.57 -1.87 9.89
C LEU A 284 3.95 -0.57 10.36
N THR A 285 3.48 0.24 9.43
CA THR A 285 2.81 1.51 9.72
C THR A 285 1.38 1.50 9.25
N THR A 286 0.55 2.27 9.92
CA THR A 286 -0.88 2.39 9.63
C THR A 286 -1.23 3.81 9.20
N GLU A 287 -2.24 3.93 8.35
CA GLU A 287 -2.94 5.16 8.08
C GLU A 287 -4.35 5.07 8.64
N ASP A 288 -4.64 5.90 9.63
CA ASP A 288 -5.94 5.94 10.30
C ASP A 288 -6.27 7.35 10.78
N SER A 289 -7.21 8.00 10.12
CA SER A 289 -7.63 9.37 10.44
C SER A 289 -8.31 9.51 11.81
N ARG A 290 -8.64 8.38 12.47
CA ARG A 290 -9.35 8.38 13.77
C ARG A 290 -8.45 8.69 14.96
N ASN A 291 -7.12 8.72 14.81
CA ASN A 291 -6.14 8.89 15.89
C ASN A 291 -6.30 7.82 16.99
N VAL A 292 -6.26 6.54 16.61
CA VAL A 292 -6.38 5.40 17.51
C VAL A 292 -5.05 4.67 17.66
N ILE A 293 -4.87 3.94 18.76
CA ILE A 293 -3.61 3.27 19.09
C ILE A 293 -3.78 1.78 19.38
N PHE A 294 -4.95 1.20 19.14
CA PHE A 294 -5.24 -0.19 19.55
C PHE A 294 -4.37 -1.24 18.87
N LEU A 295 -3.83 -0.95 17.68
CA LEU A 295 -2.91 -1.82 16.95
C LEU A 295 -1.43 -1.62 17.34
N HIS A 296 -1.16 -0.73 18.29
CA HIS A 296 0.19 -0.33 18.68
C HIS A 296 0.46 -0.58 20.18
N PRO A 297 0.16 -1.81 20.69
CA PRO A 297 0.49 -2.11 22.09
C PRO A 297 2.00 -2.11 22.27
N ARG A 298 2.46 -1.72 23.48
CA ARG A 298 3.88 -1.71 23.83
C ARG A 298 4.10 -2.50 25.11
N ASP A 299 5.20 -3.25 25.13
CA ASP A 299 5.66 -3.90 26.34
C ASP A 299 6.38 -2.91 27.28
N GLU A 300 6.83 -3.38 28.44
CA GLU A 300 7.53 -2.56 29.44
C GLU A 300 8.85 -1.98 28.91
N GLN A 301 9.44 -2.58 27.88
CA GLN A 301 10.65 -2.14 27.22
C GLN A 301 10.38 -1.21 26.03
N GLY A 302 9.10 -0.96 25.71
CA GLY A 302 8.67 -0.11 24.60
C GLY A 302 8.63 -0.80 23.23
N HIS A 303 8.86 -2.12 23.16
CA HIS A 303 8.74 -2.87 21.92
C HIS A 303 7.27 -3.08 21.55
N THR A 304 6.98 -3.12 20.26
CA THR A 304 5.64 -3.44 19.76
C THR A 304 5.61 -4.83 19.15
N PRO A 305 4.69 -5.71 19.59
CA PRO A 305 4.49 -7.00 18.93
C PRO A 305 3.69 -6.91 17.62
N LEU A 306 3.06 -5.78 17.33
CA LEU A 306 2.20 -5.56 16.16
C LEU A 306 2.75 -4.45 15.28
N PHE A 307 2.08 -3.29 15.22
CA PHE A 307 2.43 -2.18 14.34
C PHE A 307 3.44 -1.24 14.99
N THR A 308 4.34 -0.70 14.17
CA THR A 308 5.47 0.12 14.61
C THR A 308 5.08 1.58 14.82
N GLY A 309 4.33 2.14 13.89
CA GLY A 309 3.97 3.56 13.89
C GLY A 309 2.74 3.87 13.07
N GLU A 310 2.33 5.13 13.10
CA GLU A 310 1.16 5.61 12.40
C GLU A 310 1.43 6.95 11.70
N TRP A 311 0.89 7.10 10.50
CA TRP A 311 0.87 8.37 9.79
C TRP A 311 0.07 9.39 10.59
N ASN A 312 0.68 10.52 10.87
CA ASN A 312 0.10 11.58 11.72
C ASN A 312 -0.47 12.71 10.87
N ASP A 313 -1.72 12.56 10.43
CA ASP A 313 -2.41 13.59 9.66
C ASP A 313 -2.55 14.90 10.44
N ASP A 314 -2.67 14.85 11.75
CA ASP A 314 -2.82 16.04 12.59
C ASP A 314 -1.61 16.96 12.50
N PHE A 315 -0.39 16.40 12.40
CA PHE A 315 0.81 17.21 12.18
C PHE A 315 0.72 17.98 10.85
N HIS A 316 0.38 17.29 9.77
CA HIS A 316 0.18 17.93 8.47
C HIS A 316 -0.89 19.01 8.54
N ASN A 317 -2.08 18.66 9.06
CA ASN A 317 -3.21 19.57 9.09
C ASN A 317 -2.90 20.85 9.89
N ALA A 318 -2.30 20.71 11.07
CA ALA A 318 -1.90 21.83 11.90
C ALA A 318 -0.82 22.71 11.21
N ALA A 319 0.22 22.09 10.64
CA ALA A 319 1.28 22.79 9.91
C ALA A 319 0.72 23.54 8.69
N HIS A 320 -0.15 22.89 7.92
CA HIS A 320 -0.75 23.46 6.73
C HIS A 320 -1.60 24.70 7.04
N VAL A 321 -2.52 24.59 8.00
CA VAL A 321 -3.37 25.72 8.41
C VAL A 321 -2.52 26.86 8.98
N PHE A 322 -1.53 26.54 9.80
CA PHE A 322 -0.61 27.54 10.35
C PHE A 322 0.16 28.31 9.27
N ALA A 323 0.58 27.63 8.21
CA ALA A 323 1.37 28.25 7.14
C ALA A 323 0.53 28.97 6.09
N THR A 324 -0.64 28.42 5.71
CA THR A 324 -1.44 28.89 4.58
C THR A 324 -2.68 29.67 4.99
N GLY A 325 -3.23 29.42 6.17
CA GLY A 325 -4.52 29.97 6.61
C GLY A 325 -5.74 29.30 5.96
N GLU A 326 -5.56 28.24 5.18
CA GLU A 326 -6.68 27.48 4.60
C GLU A 326 -7.46 26.71 5.68
N THR A 327 -8.79 26.76 5.65
CA THR A 327 -9.66 26.23 6.71
C THR A 327 -10.85 25.44 6.19
N HIS A 328 -10.84 25.02 4.93
CA HIS A 328 -11.91 24.22 4.32
C HIS A 328 -11.71 22.72 4.60
N ALA A 329 -12.79 21.94 4.45
CA ALA A 329 -12.81 20.50 4.66
C ALA A 329 -12.23 20.11 6.03
N TYR A 330 -11.36 19.11 6.10
CA TYR A 330 -10.73 18.64 7.35
C TYR A 330 -9.82 19.70 8.01
N TYR A 331 -9.37 20.73 7.29
CA TYR A 331 -8.59 21.83 7.87
C TYR A 331 -9.39 22.71 8.84
N GLN A 332 -10.73 22.70 8.79
CA GLN A 332 -11.55 23.47 9.70
C GLN A 332 -11.32 23.13 11.18
N ASP A 333 -10.97 21.88 11.47
CA ASP A 333 -10.63 21.42 12.82
C ASP A 333 -9.39 22.14 13.39
N PHE A 334 -8.55 22.70 12.52
CA PHE A 334 -7.28 23.34 12.87
C PHE A 334 -7.32 24.87 12.73
N ALA A 335 -8.48 25.43 12.37
CA ALA A 335 -8.64 26.86 12.09
C ALA A 335 -8.49 27.76 13.33
N PHE A 336 -8.90 27.26 14.50
CA PHE A 336 -8.81 28.02 15.75
C PHE A 336 -7.47 27.76 16.44
N GLU A 337 -6.72 28.81 16.77
CA GLU A 337 -5.39 28.79 17.39
C GLU A 337 -4.41 27.81 16.69
N PRO A 338 -4.18 27.96 15.37
CA PRO A 338 -3.39 27.00 14.59
C PRO A 338 -1.96 26.85 15.12
N GLU A 339 -1.36 27.93 15.66
CA GLU A 339 -0.03 27.91 16.26
C GLU A 339 0.02 26.99 17.52
N LYS A 340 -1.03 26.98 18.32
CA LYS A 340 -1.10 26.09 19.50
C LYS A 340 -1.31 24.65 19.08
N LYS A 341 -2.12 24.41 18.06
CA LYS A 341 -2.34 23.06 17.52
C LYS A 341 -1.07 22.49 16.90
N PHE A 342 -0.33 23.32 16.17
CA PHE A 342 0.96 22.89 15.62
C PHE A 342 1.99 22.62 16.76
N ALA A 343 2.04 23.47 17.78
CA ALA A 343 2.87 23.23 18.95
C ALA A 343 2.48 21.94 19.68
N ARG A 344 1.18 21.64 19.77
CA ARG A 344 0.69 20.38 20.36
C ARG A 344 1.09 19.17 19.52
N ALA A 345 0.99 19.26 18.19
CA ALA A 345 1.43 18.19 17.29
C ALA A 345 2.92 17.86 17.49
N LEU A 346 3.78 18.89 17.60
CA LEU A 346 5.21 18.71 17.88
C LEU A 346 5.49 18.10 19.26
N ALA A 347 4.70 18.46 20.27
CA ALA A 347 4.95 18.05 21.65
C ALA A 347 4.32 16.70 22.00
N GLU A 348 3.14 16.40 21.47
CA GLU A 348 2.31 15.29 21.88
C GLU A 348 1.99 14.30 20.75
N GLY A 349 2.20 14.67 19.49
CA GLY A 349 1.87 13.87 18.30
C GLY A 349 0.47 14.15 17.79
N PHE A 350 -0.57 13.52 18.35
CA PHE A 350 -1.94 13.83 17.96
C PHE A 350 -2.42 15.15 18.58
N VAL A 351 -3.10 15.96 17.80
CA VAL A 351 -3.79 17.16 18.26
C VAL A 351 -5.15 16.79 18.88
N TYR A 352 -5.89 15.90 18.18
CA TYR A 352 -7.17 15.40 18.66
C TYR A 352 -6.97 14.11 19.46
N GLN A 353 -7.25 14.17 20.78
CA GLN A 353 -7.08 13.06 21.71
C GLN A 353 -8.36 12.82 22.53
N GLY A 354 -9.53 13.01 21.92
CA GLY A 354 -10.87 12.89 22.51
C GLY A 354 -11.71 14.16 22.37
N GLU A 355 -11.14 15.25 21.87
CA GLU A 355 -11.86 16.50 21.61
C GLU A 355 -12.88 16.34 20.48
N ILE A 356 -13.87 17.21 20.46
CA ILE A 356 -14.91 17.22 19.42
C ILE A 356 -14.35 17.82 18.11
N SER A 357 -14.42 17.07 17.05
CA SER A 357 -14.14 17.54 15.69
C SER A 357 -15.24 18.48 15.20
N LEU A 358 -14.87 19.62 14.68
CA LEU A 358 -15.81 20.55 14.05
C LEU A 358 -16.37 20.00 12.73
N GLN A 359 -15.57 19.17 12.07
CA GLN A 359 -15.97 18.54 10.80
C GLN A 359 -17.07 17.51 10.99
N THR A 360 -16.97 16.68 12.01
CA THR A 360 -17.93 15.57 12.24
C THR A 360 -18.94 15.83 13.34
N GLY A 361 -18.64 16.74 14.27
CA GLY A 361 -19.43 16.97 15.47
C GLY A 361 -19.27 15.86 16.53
N GLU A 362 -18.34 14.94 16.34
CA GLU A 362 -18.10 13.80 17.22
C GLU A 362 -16.71 13.87 17.85
N SER A 363 -16.53 13.13 18.96
CA SER A 363 -15.20 12.97 19.58
C SER A 363 -14.25 12.25 18.64
N ARG A 364 -13.04 12.79 18.50
CA ARG A 364 -11.98 12.21 17.66
C ARG A 364 -10.72 11.95 18.48
N GLY A 365 -10.16 10.76 18.28
CA GLY A 365 -8.87 10.39 18.86
C GLY A 365 -8.97 9.80 20.26
N VAL A 366 -7.83 9.30 20.70
CA VAL A 366 -7.59 8.81 22.05
C VAL A 366 -6.29 9.39 22.58
N GLU A 367 -6.16 9.39 23.92
CA GLU A 367 -4.91 9.82 24.55
C GLU A 367 -3.74 8.95 24.06
N CYS A 368 -2.66 9.60 23.61
CA CYS A 368 -1.53 8.92 22.96
C CYS A 368 -0.20 9.03 23.75
N ARG A 369 -0.20 9.59 24.96
CA ARG A 369 1.03 9.79 25.76
C ARG A 369 1.78 8.51 26.14
N THR A 370 1.16 7.34 25.98
CA THR A 370 1.81 6.03 26.17
C THR A 370 2.70 5.64 25.00
N GLN A 371 2.58 6.35 23.87
CA GLN A 371 3.38 6.11 22.68
C GLN A 371 4.67 6.94 22.72
N PRO A 372 5.81 6.37 22.29
CA PRO A 372 7.05 7.13 22.16
C PRO A 372 6.94 8.11 20.97
N PRO A 373 7.79 9.15 20.90
CA PRO A 373 7.78 10.08 19.78
C PRO A 373 7.92 9.39 18.41
N GLN A 374 8.68 8.33 18.31
CA GLN A 374 8.91 7.57 17.09
C GLN A 374 7.67 6.77 16.62
N PHE A 375 6.61 6.74 17.39
CA PHE A 375 5.32 6.21 16.94
C PHE A 375 4.71 7.04 15.79
N PHE A 376 4.91 8.36 15.84
CA PHE A 376 4.31 9.29 14.89
C PHE A 376 5.19 9.42 13.65
N VAL A 377 4.61 9.14 12.47
CA VAL A 377 5.19 9.46 11.18
C VAL A 377 4.60 10.80 10.74
N ASP A 378 5.40 11.84 10.85
CA ASP A 378 5.00 13.21 10.53
C ASP A 378 5.37 13.59 9.11
N PHE A 379 4.57 14.42 8.50
CA PHE A 379 4.81 14.98 7.15
C PHE A 379 4.16 16.36 7.01
N ILE A 380 4.77 17.22 6.22
CA ILE A 380 4.15 18.48 5.79
C ILE A 380 3.50 18.35 4.43
N GLN A 381 3.89 17.35 3.65
CA GLN A 381 3.29 16.94 2.38
C GLN A 381 3.38 15.43 2.24
N ASN A 382 2.40 14.84 1.56
CA ASN A 382 2.47 13.51 0.99
C ASN A 382 1.64 13.47 -0.30
N HIS A 383 1.53 12.30 -0.94
CA HIS A 383 0.77 12.16 -2.18
C HIS A 383 -0.70 12.58 -2.02
N ASP A 384 -1.29 12.28 -0.87
CA ASP A 384 -2.73 12.39 -0.64
C ASP A 384 -3.17 13.86 -0.46
N GLN A 385 -2.59 14.58 0.49
CA GLN A 385 -2.92 15.99 0.72
C GLN A 385 -2.50 16.89 -0.44
N THR A 386 -1.42 16.57 -1.15
CA THR A 386 -1.00 17.32 -2.35
C THR A 386 -1.88 16.97 -3.55
N GLY A 387 -2.03 15.69 -3.84
CA GLY A 387 -2.68 15.20 -5.05
C GLY A 387 -4.20 15.36 -5.08
N ASN A 388 -4.85 15.45 -3.93
CA ASN A 388 -6.29 15.69 -3.84
C ASN A 388 -6.68 17.17 -3.93
N ARG A 389 -5.71 18.08 -3.98
CA ARG A 389 -6.00 19.49 -4.28
C ARG A 389 -6.43 19.64 -5.73
N ALA A 390 -7.33 20.59 -6.02
CA ALA A 390 -7.88 20.79 -7.35
C ALA A 390 -6.82 21.02 -8.44
N GLN A 391 -5.71 21.64 -8.10
CA GLN A 391 -4.57 21.90 -8.99
C GLN A 391 -3.28 21.20 -8.57
N GLY A 392 -3.33 20.36 -7.53
CA GLY A 392 -2.19 19.58 -7.05
C GLY A 392 -1.01 20.42 -6.55
N GLU A 393 -1.26 21.62 -6.02
CA GLU A 393 -0.21 22.56 -5.64
C GLU A 393 0.63 22.05 -4.48
N ARG A 394 1.93 22.24 -4.61
CA ARG A 394 2.89 21.96 -3.54
C ARG A 394 2.82 23.03 -2.44
N LEU A 395 3.15 22.65 -1.20
CA LEU A 395 3.12 23.57 -0.06
C LEU A 395 3.96 24.82 -0.29
N ILE A 396 5.11 24.72 -0.94
CA ILE A 396 5.98 25.84 -1.25
C ILE A 396 5.29 26.88 -2.15
N SER A 397 4.42 26.44 -3.05
CA SER A 397 3.63 27.34 -3.91
C SER A 397 2.50 28.03 -3.16
N LEU A 398 1.98 27.42 -2.09
CA LEU A 398 0.89 27.94 -1.27
C LEU A 398 1.38 28.86 -0.14
N ALA A 399 2.42 28.45 0.57
CA ALA A 399 2.91 29.11 1.78
C ALA A 399 4.15 30.00 1.54
N GLY A 400 4.83 29.80 0.42
CA GLY A 400 6.12 30.43 0.12
C GLY A 400 7.32 29.68 0.71
N ALA A 401 8.49 29.96 0.15
CA ALA A 401 9.72 29.23 0.47
C ALA A 401 10.14 29.35 1.95
N ASP A 402 10.02 30.55 2.53
CA ASP A 402 10.48 30.78 3.91
C ASP A 402 9.67 30.00 4.94
N LYS A 403 8.34 30.04 4.85
CA LYS A 403 7.46 29.27 5.72
C LYS A 403 7.67 27.76 5.54
N THR A 404 7.80 27.31 4.30
CA THR A 404 8.03 25.89 3.99
C THR A 404 9.36 25.41 4.58
N ARG A 405 10.44 26.21 4.51
CA ARG A 405 11.71 25.88 5.16
C ARG A 405 11.60 25.77 6.68
N VAL A 406 10.85 26.66 7.31
CA VAL A 406 10.62 26.60 8.77
C VAL A 406 9.88 25.34 9.15
N LEU A 407 8.83 24.99 8.42
CA LEU A 407 8.08 23.75 8.67
C LEU A 407 8.91 22.50 8.41
N LEU A 408 9.72 22.51 7.35
CA LEU A 408 10.62 21.40 7.05
C LEU A 408 11.69 21.24 8.15
N ALA A 409 12.23 22.35 8.67
CA ALA A 409 13.15 22.31 9.80
C ALA A 409 12.48 21.76 11.06
N ALA A 410 11.25 22.17 11.35
CA ALA A 410 10.47 21.63 12.48
C ALA A 410 10.24 20.12 12.32
N LEU A 411 9.88 19.65 11.12
CA LEU A 411 9.70 18.24 10.80
C LEU A 411 11.00 17.43 11.04
N LEU A 412 12.12 17.88 10.45
CA LEU A 412 13.38 17.16 10.48
C LEU A 412 14.10 17.20 11.84
N LEU A 413 13.83 18.21 12.66
CA LEU A 413 14.41 18.36 13.99
C LEU A 413 13.50 17.85 15.11
N SER A 414 12.27 17.43 14.79
CA SER A 414 11.35 16.78 15.71
C SER A 414 11.87 15.37 16.10
N PRO A 415 11.55 14.87 17.30
CA PRO A 415 11.85 13.48 17.65
C PRO A 415 10.93 12.44 16.98
N HIS A 416 9.93 12.87 16.22
CA HIS A 416 9.06 12.00 15.44
C HIS A 416 9.77 11.47 14.20
N ILE A 417 9.19 10.50 13.52
CA ILE A 417 9.73 9.96 12.25
C ILE A 417 9.30 10.89 11.11
N PRO A 418 10.25 11.53 10.40
CA PRO A 418 9.91 12.43 9.30
C PRO A 418 9.67 11.66 8.00
N LEU A 419 8.66 12.11 7.25
CA LEU A 419 8.41 11.69 5.88
C LEU A 419 8.50 12.90 4.95
N LEU A 420 9.30 12.78 3.89
CA LEU A 420 9.39 13.72 2.78
C LEU A 420 8.67 13.15 1.57
N PHE A 421 7.86 13.97 0.91
CA PHE A 421 7.29 13.59 -0.38
C PHE A 421 8.26 13.94 -1.51
N MET A 422 8.38 13.07 -2.52
CA MET A 422 9.33 13.23 -3.64
C MET A 422 9.30 14.65 -4.22
N GLY A 423 10.49 15.26 -4.36
CA GLY A 423 10.70 16.62 -4.82
C GLY A 423 10.70 17.68 -3.71
N GLU A 424 10.27 17.35 -2.50
CA GLU A 424 10.23 18.30 -1.37
C GLU A 424 11.63 18.78 -0.99
N GLU A 425 12.63 17.91 -1.08
CA GLU A 425 14.02 18.18 -0.72
C GLU A 425 14.69 19.30 -1.54
N PHE A 426 14.23 19.51 -2.76
CA PHE A 426 14.74 20.59 -3.60
C PHE A 426 13.72 21.72 -3.87
N GLY A 427 12.57 21.67 -3.19
CA GLY A 427 11.53 22.71 -3.37
C GLY A 427 10.79 22.59 -4.70
N GLU A 428 10.41 21.39 -5.10
CA GLU A 428 9.63 21.15 -6.32
C GLU A 428 8.34 21.99 -6.33
N THR A 429 8.09 22.65 -7.44
CA THR A 429 6.91 23.50 -7.64
C THR A 429 5.91 22.91 -8.64
N HIS A 430 6.33 21.90 -9.42
CA HIS A 430 5.40 21.22 -10.32
C HIS A 430 4.32 20.51 -9.51
N PRO A 431 3.05 20.64 -9.91
CA PRO A 431 1.95 20.00 -9.24
C PRO A 431 2.08 18.47 -9.27
N PHE A 432 1.62 17.83 -8.19
CA PHE A 432 1.35 16.40 -8.21
C PHE A 432 -0.16 16.23 -8.20
N LEU A 433 -0.72 15.72 -9.29
CA LEU A 433 -2.15 15.61 -9.49
C LEU A 433 -2.65 14.20 -9.24
N PHE A 434 -3.91 14.05 -8.87
CA PHE A 434 -4.61 12.79 -9.01
C PHE A 434 -4.78 12.45 -10.50
N PHE A 435 -4.44 11.22 -10.87
CA PHE A 435 -4.58 10.74 -12.24
C PHE A 435 -4.97 9.28 -12.30
N THR A 436 -5.68 8.91 -13.35
CA THR A 436 -6.08 7.55 -13.70
C THR A 436 -5.96 7.35 -15.20
N ASP A 437 -6.02 6.10 -15.62
CA ASP A 437 -6.01 5.70 -17.05
C ASP A 437 -7.31 4.98 -17.41
N PHE A 438 -8.40 5.33 -16.78
CA PHE A 438 -9.72 4.78 -17.08
C PHE A 438 -10.26 5.33 -18.37
N HIS A 439 -11.15 4.56 -19.01
CA HIS A 439 -11.78 4.91 -20.28
C HIS A 439 -13.31 4.87 -20.18
N GLY A 440 -13.99 5.43 -21.20
CA GLY A 440 -15.44 5.38 -21.35
C GLY A 440 -16.21 5.99 -20.18
N GLU A 441 -17.29 5.32 -19.76
CA GLU A 441 -18.18 5.80 -18.68
C GLU A 441 -17.48 5.86 -17.31
N LEU A 442 -16.54 4.96 -17.05
CA LEU A 442 -15.78 5.00 -15.78
C LEU A 442 -14.92 6.27 -15.70
N ALA A 443 -14.20 6.61 -16.77
CA ALA A 443 -13.42 7.84 -16.81
C ALA A 443 -14.28 9.10 -16.62
N LYS A 444 -15.48 9.10 -17.19
CA LYS A 444 -16.44 10.17 -17.05
C LYS A 444 -16.93 10.27 -15.59
N ALA A 445 -17.32 9.15 -14.99
CA ALA A 445 -17.82 9.10 -13.62
C ALA A 445 -16.77 9.59 -12.60
N VAL A 446 -15.52 9.16 -12.76
CA VAL A 446 -14.39 9.59 -11.91
C VAL A 446 -14.16 11.09 -12.05
N ARG A 447 -14.13 11.63 -13.27
CA ARG A 447 -13.97 13.07 -13.51
C ARG A 447 -15.08 13.91 -12.91
N GLU A 448 -16.34 13.48 -13.08
CA GLU A 448 -17.50 14.18 -12.52
C GLU A 448 -17.54 14.09 -10.99
N GLY A 449 -17.15 12.94 -10.42
CA GLY A 449 -17.02 12.75 -8.98
C GLY A 449 -15.97 13.70 -8.37
N ARG A 450 -14.79 13.71 -8.96
CA ARG A 450 -13.68 14.59 -8.53
C ARG A 450 -14.05 16.07 -8.65
N ALA A 451 -14.72 16.47 -9.72
CA ALA A 451 -15.15 17.86 -9.90
C ALA A 451 -16.18 18.34 -8.88
N LYS A 452 -16.97 17.41 -8.31
CA LYS A 452 -17.93 17.73 -7.23
C LYS A 452 -17.26 17.80 -5.86
N GLU A 453 -16.27 16.96 -5.63
CA GLU A 453 -15.59 16.83 -4.35
C GLU A 453 -14.53 17.94 -4.14
N PHE A 454 -13.83 18.30 -5.19
CA PHE A 454 -12.70 19.23 -5.20
C PHE A 454 -12.90 20.41 -6.17
#